data_75d5a2479fb70c612c42e52016e0c41d
#
_entry.id   75d5a2479fb70c612c42e52016e0c41d
#
_cell.length_a   1.000
_cell.length_b   1.000
_cell.length_c   1.000
_cell.angle_alpha   90.00
_cell.angle_beta   90.00
_cell.angle_gamma   90.00
#
_symmetry.space_group_name_H-M   'P 1'
#
loop_
_entity.id
_entity.type
_entity.pdbx_description
1 polymer ?
#
loop_
_entity_poly.entity_id
_entity_poly.type
_entity_poly.pdbx_seq_one_letter_code
_entity_poly.pdbx_strand_id
1 'polypeptide(L)'
;SLVGFFVSTLALRIDLRDDPDLPTLLERVRHTVLAAQENRDLPFEQVVELVNPPRHLGYTPLFQVMLAWQDGSVRDIPLPGLQAELAGLEYSAAKFDLTLDLADTGEGISGTLNFATALFDRATAERYGVYLVQALRAMTLNSPRSVSHIDLLPLAEREHLLHGWNRTERDYPLDQTLAALFEQQVRRTPDATALVSGAESL
;
A
#
# COMPACT_ATOMS: atom_id res chain seq x y z
N SER A 1 -0.41 14.18 -38.10
CA SER A 1 -0.80 13.74 -36.76
C SER A 1 -1.39 12.33 -36.86
N LEU A 2 -0.86 11.41 -36.07
CA LEU A 2 -1.43 10.06 -35.95
C LEU A 2 -2.53 10.11 -34.87
N VAL A 3 -3.67 9.49 -35.16
CA VAL A 3 -4.78 9.32 -34.23
C VAL A 3 -4.89 7.83 -33.93
N GLY A 4 -4.85 7.46 -32.63
CA GLY A 4 -4.93 6.07 -32.24
C GLY A 4 -4.75 5.88 -30.72
N PHE A 5 -4.76 4.62 -30.29
CA PHE A 5 -4.49 4.25 -28.91
C PHE A 5 -2.99 3.95 -28.74
N PHE A 6 -2.28 4.85 -28.04
CA PHE A 6 -0.83 4.79 -27.87
C PHE A 6 -0.42 4.50 -26.41
N VAL A 7 -1.24 3.72 -25.70
CA VAL A 7 -0.94 3.32 -24.32
C VAL A 7 -0.33 1.93 -24.33
N SER A 8 0.82 1.78 -23.68
CA SER A 8 1.49 0.50 -23.48
C SER A 8 1.67 0.24 -21.99
N THR A 9 1.32 -0.97 -21.56
CA THR A 9 1.51 -1.42 -20.18
C THR A 9 2.80 -2.23 -20.10
N LEU A 10 3.72 -1.83 -19.22
CA LEU A 10 4.98 -2.50 -18.99
C LEU A 10 5.00 -3.17 -17.62
N ALA A 11 5.29 -4.46 -17.57
CA ALA A 11 5.49 -5.17 -16.31
C ALA A 11 6.93 -4.96 -15.82
N LEU A 12 7.10 -4.21 -14.73
CA LEU A 12 8.41 -3.91 -14.15
C LEU A 12 8.65 -4.77 -12.92
N ARG A 13 9.78 -5.48 -12.90
CA ARG A 13 10.23 -6.26 -11.75
C ARG A 13 11.47 -5.62 -11.15
N ILE A 14 11.31 -5.01 -9.98
CA ILE A 14 12.41 -4.37 -9.25
C ILE A 14 12.98 -5.36 -8.24
N ASP A 15 14.30 -5.54 -8.25
CA ASP A 15 15.00 -6.45 -7.36
C ASP A 15 15.51 -5.69 -6.12
N LEU A 16 14.99 -6.06 -4.96
CA LEU A 16 15.38 -5.53 -3.65
C LEU A 16 16.27 -6.49 -2.84
N ARG A 17 16.69 -7.62 -3.42
CA ARG A 17 17.59 -8.55 -2.75
C ARG A 17 18.90 -7.86 -2.40
N ASP A 18 19.56 -8.36 -1.38
CA ASP A 18 20.83 -7.82 -0.82
C ASP A 18 20.69 -6.42 -0.18
N ASP A 19 19.44 -6.00 0.08
CA ASP A 19 19.12 -4.75 0.78
C ASP A 19 19.91 -3.56 0.23
N PRO A 20 19.71 -3.20 -1.06
CA PRO A 20 20.51 -2.20 -1.73
C PRO A 20 20.39 -0.84 -1.05
N ASP A 21 21.45 -0.04 -1.14
CA ASP A 21 21.36 1.37 -0.82
C ASP A 21 20.55 2.12 -1.88
N LEU A 22 20.14 3.33 -1.56
CA LEU A 22 19.28 4.13 -2.44
C LEU A 22 19.88 4.41 -3.82
N PRO A 23 21.17 4.80 -3.97
CA PRO A 23 21.78 4.96 -5.29
C PRO A 23 21.72 3.68 -6.12
N THR A 24 22.05 2.53 -5.53
CA THR A 24 21.99 1.23 -6.18
C THR A 24 20.56 0.87 -6.60
N LEU A 25 19.57 1.12 -5.75
CA LEU A 25 18.16 0.91 -6.09
C LEU A 25 17.74 1.78 -7.26
N LEU A 26 18.04 3.07 -7.25
CA LEU A 26 17.69 3.99 -8.33
C LEU A 26 18.32 3.58 -9.66
N GLU A 27 19.56 3.10 -9.65
CA GLU A 27 20.21 2.59 -10.87
C GLU A 27 19.56 1.30 -11.36
N ARG A 28 19.19 0.35 -10.46
CA ARG A 28 18.42 -0.85 -10.82
C ARG A 28 17.09 -0.49 -11.45
N VAL A 29 16.34 0.45 -10.85
CA VAL A 29 15.05 0.93 -11.36
C VAL A 29 15.23 1.56 -12.74
N ARG A 30 16.20 2.47 -12.88
CA ARG A 30 16.52 3.14 -14.15
C ARG A 30 16.82 2.13 -15.25
N HIS A 31 17.70 1.16 -14.98
CA HIS A 31 18.05 0.10 -15.94
C HIS A 31 16.81 -0.72 -16.33
N THR A 32 16.00 -1.14 -15.35
CA THR A 32 14.79 -1.94 -15.60
C THR A 32 13.77 -1.18 -16.44
N VAL A 33 13.56 0.11 -16.15
CA VAL A 33 12.61 0.96 -16.89
C VAL A 33 13.09 1.16 -18.33
N LEU A 34 14.38 1.48 -18.54
CA LEU A 34 14.92 1.67 -19.88
C LEU A 34 14.84 0.38 -20.72
N ALA A 35 15.22 -0.76 -20.14
CA ALA A 35 15.12 -2.05 -20.84
C ALA A 35 13.66 -2.40 -21.18
N ALA A 36 12.70 -2.09 -20.29
CA ALA A 36 11.29 -2.30 -20.58
C ALA A 36 10.78 -1.38 -21.70
N GLN A 37 11.23 -0.11 -21.74
CA GLN A 37 10.88 0.83 -22.80
C GLN A 37 11.45 0.44 -24.16
N GLU A 38 12.64 -0.13 -24.21
CA GLU A 38 13.24 -0.67 -25.44
C GLU A 38 12.44 -1.82 -26.04
N ASN A 39 11.70 -2.56 -25.20
CA ASN A 39 10.89 -3.71 -25.59
C ASN A 39 9.37 -3.43 -25.57
N ARG A 40 8.96 -2.15 -25.58
CA ARG A 40 7.54 -1.73 -25.47
C ARG A 40 6.67 -2.15 -26.66
N ASP A 41 7.27 -2.56 -27.77
CA ASP A 41 6.53 -2.97 -28.97
C ASP A 41 5.83 -4.33 -28.79
N LEU A 42 6.21 -5.09 -27.75
CA LEU A 42 5.55 -6.34 -27.39
C LEU A 42 4.29 -6.04 -26.58
N PRO A 43 3.08 -6.36 -27.08
CA PRO A 43 1.85 -6.16 -26.32
C PRO A 43 1.84 -6.92 -25.00
N PHE A 44 1.24 -6.35 -23.96
CA PHE A 44 1.19 -6.96 -22.63
C PHE A 44 0.55 -8.36 -22.65
N GLU A 45 -0.48 -8.56 -23.46
CA GLU A 45 -1.16 -9.84 -23.61
C GLU A 45 -0.21 -10.93 -24.12
N GLN A 46 0.71 -10.61 -25.03
CA GLN A 46 1.73 -11.54 -25.50
C GLN A 46 2.77 -11.86 -24.42
N VAL A 47 3.12 -10.87 -23.59
CA VAL A 47 3.98 -11.11 -22.41
C VAL A 47 3.31 -12.11 -21.46
N VAL A 48 2.00 -11.94 -21.19
CA VAL A 48 1.23 -12.88 -20.36
C VAL A 48 1.21 -14.28 -20.96
N GLU A 49 1.04 -14.41 -22.28
CA GLU A 49 1.07 -15.71 -22.96
C GLU A 49 2.44 -16.39 -22.88
N LEU A 50 3.51 -15.63 -23.09
CA LEU A 50 4.88 -16.15 -23.03
C LEU A 50 5.29 -16.60 -21.63
N VAL A 51 4.92 -15.82 -20.60
CA VAL A 51 5.22 -16.15 -19.20
C VAL A 51 4.30 -17.26 -18.68
N ASN A 52 3.08 -17.36 -19.25
CA ASN A 52 2.06 -18.33 -18.90
C ASN A 52 1.85 -18.50 -17.38
N PRO A 53 1.57 -17.41 -16.64
CA PRO A 53 1.38 -17.48 -15.19
C PRO A 53 0.12 -18.29 -14.86
N PRO A 54 0.02 -18.88 -13.65
CA PRO A 54 -1.21 -19.53 -13.19
C PRO A 54 -2.38 -18.55 -13.29
N ARG A 55 -3.48 -18.98 -13.90
CA ARG A 55 -4.68 -18.14 -14.05
C ARG A 55 -5.53 -18.21 -12.78
N HIS A 56 -5.85 -17.06 -12.24
CA HIS A 56 -6.77 -16.91 -11.10
C HIS A 56 -7.87 -15.92 -11.44
N LEU A 57 -9.09 -16.20 -10.97
CA LEU A 57 -10.22 -15.28 -11.17
C LEU A 57 -10.18 -14.07 -10.24
N GLY A 58 -9.41 -14.14 -9.16
CA GLY A 58 -9.37 -13.11 -8.12
C GLY A 58 -8.31 -12.02 -8.30
N TYR A 59 -7.37 -12.16 -9.23
CA TYR A 59 -6.32 -11.17 -9.48
C TYR A 59 -5.81 -11.17 -10.91
N THR A 60 -5.25 -10.04 -11.32
CA THR A 60 -4.69 -9.86 -12.67
C THR A 60 -3.36 -10.63 -12.82
N PRO A 61 -3.03 -11.10 -14.03
CA PRO A 61 -1.75 -11.78 -14.26
C PRO A 61 -0.56 -10.81 -14.11
N LEU A 62 0.55 -11.31 -13.62
CA LEU A 62 1.86 -10.69 -13.47
C LEU A 62 1.95 -9.59 -12.40
N PHE A 63 1.00 -8.66 -12.30
CA PHE A 63 1.04 -7.58 -11.31
C PHE A 63 -0.37 -7.18 -10.84
N GLN A 64 -0.45 -6.64 -9.63
CA GLN A 64 -1.67 -6.15 -8.98
C GLN A 64 -1.59 -4.65 -8.68
N VAL A 65 -0.40 -4.05 -8.84
CA VAL A 65 -0.16 -2.62 -8.59
C VAL A 65 0.21 -1.93 -9.89
N MET A 66 -0.49 -0.86 -10.21
CA MET A 66 -0.27 -0.02 -11.38
C MET A 66 0.28 1.34 -10.96
N LEU A 67 1.29 1.83 -11.69
CA LEU A 67 1.73 3.21 -11.64
C LEU A 67 1.51 3.86 -13.01
N ALA A 68 0.77 4.95 -13.04
CA ALA A 68 0.64 5.81 -14.19
C ALA A 68 1.29 7.17 -13.89
N TRP A 69 2.15 7.61 -14.80
CA TRP A 69 2.75 8.94 -14.75
C TRP A 69 2.23 9.77 -15.92
N GLN A 70 1.65 10.91 -15.62
CA GLN A 70 1.17 11.85 -16.64
C GLN A 70 2.08 13.06 -16.68
N ASP A 71 2.54 13.38 -17.89
CA ASP A 71 3.23 14.64 -18.12
C ASP A 71 2.19 15.76 -18.12
N GLY A 72 2.38 16.77 -17.26
CA GLY A 72 1.40 17.83 -16.98
C GLY A 72 0.98 18.73 -18.15
N SER A 73 1.48 18.45 -19.35
CA SER A 73 1.20 19.20 -20.59
C SER A 73 -0.24 19.15 -21.11
N VAL A 74 -1.11 18.31 -20.51
CA VAL A 74 -2.50 18.11 -20.98
C VAL A 74 -3.49 19.15 -20.40
N ARG A 75 -3.06 20.04 -19.49
CA ARG A 75 -3.97 20.98 -18.81
C ARG A 75 -4.48 22.12 -19.66
N ASP A 76 -3.75 22.52 -20.70
CA ASP A 76 -4.14 23.59 -21.58
C ASP A 76 -4.53 23.04 -22.96
N ILE A 77 -5.78 22.66 -23.12
CA ILE A 77 -6.36 22.47 -24.45
C ILE A 77 -6.77 23.86 -24.93
N PRO A 78 -6.02 24.48 -25.85
CA PRO A 78 -6.36 25.81 -26.33
C PRO A 78 -7.60 25.73 -27.22
N LEU A 79 -8.76 25.94 -26.63
CA LEU A 79 -10.02 26.04 -27.34
C LEU A 79 -10.35 27.54 -27.52
N PRO A 80 -10.25 28.10 -28.73
CA PRO A 80 -10.52 29.52 -28.96
C PRO A 80 -11.93 29.90 -28.51
N GLY A 81 -12.04 30.85 -27.57
CA GLY A 81 -13.31 31.36 -27.06
C GLY A 81 -14.02 30.48 -26.02
N LEU A 82 -13.34 29.41 -25.53
CA LEU A 82 -13.86 28.53 -24.46
C LEU A 82 -12.84 28.43 -23.33
N GLN A 83 -13.34 28.39 -22.11
CA GLN A 83 -12.56 27.98 -20.95
C GLN A 83 -12.83 26.49 -20.70
N ALA A 84 -11.80 25.64 -20.79
CA ALA A 84 -11.89 24.23 -20.49
C ALA A 84 -11.44 24.00 -19.06
N GLU A 85 -12.29 23.38 -18.26
CA GLU A 85 -11.98 22.95 -16.90
C GLU A 85 -12.06 21.43 -16.82
N LEU A 86 -11.04 20.80 -16.22
CA LEU A 86 -11.06 19.35 -15.97
C LEU A 86 -12.06 19.05 -14.84
N ALA A 87 -13.22 18.54 -15.19
CA ALA A 87 -14.12 17.97 -14.19
C ALA A 87 -13.56 16.63 -13.70
N GLY A 88 -13.23 16.54 -12.41
CA GLY A 88 -12.85 15.29 -11.79
C GLY A 88 -14.01 14.30 -11.82
N LEU A 89 -13.91 13.28 -12.65
CA LEU A 89 -14.84 12.15 -12.60
C LEU A 89 -14.36 11.19 -11.51
N GLU A 90 -15.17 10.98 -10.48
CA GLU A 90 -14.96 9.91 -9.53
C GLU A 90 -15.14 8.57 -10.25
N TYR A 91 -14.03 7.91 -10.55
CA TYR A 91 -14.07 6.58 -11.13
C TYR A 91 -14.30 5.56 -10.01
N SER A 92 -15.44 4.88 -10.02
CA SER A 92 -15.87 3.99 -8.95
C SER A 92 -15.36 2.55 -9.05
N ALA A 93 -14.65 2.17 -10.13
CA ALA A 93 -14.19 0.81 -10.36
C ALA A 93 -12.66 0.73 -10.37
N ALA A 94 -12.08 -0.05 -9.44
CA ALA A 94 -10.67 -0.38 -9.45
C ALA A 94 -10.40 -1.55 -10.41
N LYS A 95 -9.48 -1.36 -11.37
CA LYS A 95 -9.03 -2.43 -12.30
C LYS A 95 -7.94 -3.32 -11.68
N PHE A 96 -7.16 -2.76 -10.77
CA PHE A 96 -6.07 -3.41 -10.05
C PHE A 96 -6.31 -3.26 -8.57
N ASP A 97 -5.55 -4.01 -7.77
CA ASP A 97 -5.62 -3.90 -6.32
C ASP A 97 -5.32 -2.47 -5.86
N LEU A 98 -4.27 -1.88 -6.45
CA LEU A 98 -3.88 -0.48 -6.26
C LEU A 98 -3.47 0.15 -7.59
N THR A 99 -3.92 1.37 -7.82
CA THR A 99 -3.45 2.20 -8.93
C THR A 99 -3.01 3.56 -8.38
N LEU A 100 -1.76 3.93 -8.63
CA LEU A 100 -1.22 5.23 -8.30
C LEU A 100 -1.09 6.06 -9.58
N ASP A 101 -1.91 7.09 -9.73
CA ASP A 101 -1.86 8.04 -10.82
C ASP A 101 -1.15 9.30 -10.35
N LEU A 102 -0.01 9.62 -10.94
CA LEU A 102 0.80 10.79 -10.60
C LEU A 102 0.94 11.72 -11.80
N ALA A 103 0.97 13.02 -11.52
CA ALA A 103 1.22 14.05 -12.53
C ALA A 103 2.17 15.11 -11.98
N ASP A 104 3.07 15.60 -12.85
CA ASP A 104 3.83 16.82 -12.59
C ASP A 104 2.93 18.03 -12.87
N THR A 105 2.76 18.87 -11.85
CA THR A 105 1.93 20.09 -11.93
C THR A 105 2.74 21.34 -12.26
N GLY A 106 4.08 21.23 -12.38
CA GLY A 106 5.00 22.36 -12.48
C GLY A 106 5.34 23.01 -11.13
N GLU A 107 4.46 22.86 -10.12
CA GLU A 107 4.69 23.31 -8.74
C GLU A 107 5.03 22.13 -7.81
N GLY A 108 4.86 20.92 -8.30
CA GLY A 108 5.13 19.68 -7.57
C GLY A 108 4.46 18.48 -8.20
N ILE A 109 4.48 17.38 -7.49
CA ILE A 109 3.84 16.13 -7.91
C ILE A 109 2.51 15.99 -7.17
N SER A 110 1.44 15.79 -7.91
CA SER A 110 0.13 15.47 -7.36
C SER A 110 -0.42 14.18 -7.95
N GLY A 111 -1.35 13.55 -7.27
CA GLY A 111 -1.96 12.34 -7.81
C GLY A 111 -3.04 11.75 -6.94
N THR A 112 -3.54 10.61 -7.37
CA THR A 112 -4.59 9.86 -6.72
C THR A 112 -4.18 8.41 -6.52
N LEU A 113 -4.58 7.83 -5.40
CA LEU A 113 -4.47 6.40 -5.13
C LEU A 113 -5.87 5.78 -5.24
N ASN A 114 -6.10 5.02 -6.30
CA ASN A 114 -7.30 4.22 -6.48
C ASN A 114 -7.05 2.81 -5.94
N PHE A 115 -8.00 2.23 -5.21
CA PHE A 115 -7.85 0.94 -4.55
C PHE A 115 -9.11 0.08 -4.62
N ALA A 116 -8.93 -1.24 -4.62
CA ALA A 116 -10.03 -2.19 -4.58
C ALA A 116 -10.62 -2.25 -3.16
N THR A 117 -11.86 -1.76 -2.98
CA THR A 117 -12.55 -1.72 -1.68
C THR A 117 -12.88 -3.10 -1.12
N ALA A 118 -12.80 -4.15 -1.94
CA ALA A 118 -12.89 -5.53 -1.48
C ALA A 118 -11.61 -6.01 -0.75
N LEU A 119 -10.46 -5.34 -0.95
CA LEU A 119 -9.16 -5.72 -0.38
C LEU A 119 -8.68 -4.72 0.67
N PHE A 120 -8.99 -3.44 0.51
CA PHE A 120 -8.48 -2.37 1.36
C PHE A 120 -9.62 -1.48 1.85
N ASP A 121 -9.58 -1.11 3.11
CA ASP A 121 -10.38 -0.01 3.62
C ASP A 121 -9.73 1.35 3.30
N ARG A 122 -10.53 2.43 3.36
CA ARG A 122 -10.08 3.79 3.09
C ARG A 122 -8.91 4.20 3.99
N ALA A 123 -8.96 3.87 5.28
CA ALA A 123 -7.93 4.25 6.24
C ALA A 123 -6.58 3.59 5.92
N THR A 124 -6.60 2.36 5.43
CA THR A 124 -5.40 1.66 4.96
C THR A 124 -4.83 2.31 3.70
N ALA A 125 -5.67 2.67 2.73
CA ALA A 125 -5.23 3.36 1.51
C ALA A 125 -4.64 4.76 1.82
N GLU A 126 -5.25 5.50 2.74
CA GLU A 126 -4.74 6.80 3.21
C GLU A 126 -3.36 6.65 3.89
N ARG A 127 -3.17 5.61 4.72
CA ARG A 127 -1.85 5.31 5.30
C ARG A 127 -0.80 4.99 4.23
N TYR A 128 -1.14 4.23 3.20
CA TYR A 128 -0.21 3.96 2.09
C TYR A 128 0.23 5.24 1.37
N GLY A 129 -0.68 6.20 1.20
CA GLY A 129 -0.32 7.53 0.70
C GLY A 129 0.68 8.25 1.59
N VAL A 130 0.48 8.21 2.91
CA VAL A 130 1.41 8.79 3.87
C VAL A 130 2.77 8.09 3.84
N TYR A 131 2.81 6.75 3.79
CA TYR A 131 4.05 5.97 3.69
C TYR A 131 4.83 6.27 2.41
N LEU A 132 4.13 6.41 1.29
CA LEU A 132 4.75 6.83 0.03
C LEU A 132 5.44 8.18 0.16
N VAL A 133 4.77 9.18 0.75
CA VAL A 133 5.36 10.51 0.97
C VAL A 133 6.57 10.42 1.92
N GLN A 134 6.50 9.61 2.97
CA GLN A 134 7.65 9.40 3.88
C GLN A 134 8.82 8.73 3.16
N ALA A 135 8.55 7.70 2.34
CA ALA A 135 9.58 7.07 1.52
C ALA A 135 10.26 8.08 0.58
N LEU A 136 9.49 8.86 -0.16
CA LEU A 136 10.02 9.87 -1.06
C LEU A 136 10.86 10.93 -0.33
N ARG A 137 10.40 11.39 0.84
CA ARG A 137 11.18 12.30 1.69
C ARG A 137 12.48 11.68 2.16
N ALA A 138 12.45 10.43 2.61
CA ALA A 138 13.66 9.72 3.01
C ALA A 138 14.66 9.56 1.86
N MET A 139 14.16 9.37 0.64
CA MET A 139 14.98 9.28 -0.57
C MET A 139 15.66 10.61 -0.95
N THR A 140 15.12 11.76 -0.54
CA THR A 140 15.77 13.07 -0.78
C THR A 140 16.84 13.41 0.25
N LEU A 141 16.86 12.72 1.38
CA LEU A 141 17.90 12.88 2.38
C LEU A 141 19.14 12.12 1.91
N ASN A 142 20.26 12.80 1.74
CA ASN A 142 21.56 12.23 1.32
C ASN A 142 22.12 11.26 2.36
N SER A 143 21.41 10.17 2.60
CA SER A 143 21.80 9.13 3.57
C SER A 143 22.14 7.84 2.81
N PRO A 144 23.32 7.26 3.01
CA PRO A 144 23.73 5.98 2.40
C PRO A 144 23.04 4.79 3.10
N ARG A 145 21.78 4.94 3.48
CA ARG A 145 21.06 3.86 4.15
C ARG A 145 20.47 2.91 3.12
N SER A 146 20.47 1.64 3.46
CA SER A 146 19.77 0.62 2.69
C SER A 146 18.26 0.78 2.76
N VAL A 147 17.57 0.17 1.81
CA VAL A 147 16.10 0.27 1.66
C VAL A 147 15.37 -0.18 2.93
N SER A 148 15.89 -1.20 3.62
CA SER A 148 15.30 -1.70 4.88
C SER A 148 15.34 -0.70 6.04
N HIS A 149 16.22 0.31 5.96
CA HIS A 149 16.35 1.35 6.98
C HIS A 149 15.54 2.63 6.68
N ILE A 150 14.73 2.62 5.64
CA ILE A 150 13.80 3.72 5.35
C ILE A 150 12.65 3.66 6.36
N ASP A 151 12.54 4.67 7.21
CA ASP A 151 11.44 4.79 8.16
C ASP A 151 10.18 5.27 7.43
N LEU A 152 9.22 4.38 7.28
CA LEU A 152 7.94 4.66 6.62
C LEU A 152 6.87 5.14 7.58
N LEU A 153 7.03 4.86 8.89
CA LEU A 153 6.00 5.13 9.88
C LEU A 153 6.04 6.59 10.34
N PRO A 154 4.91 7.32 10.28
CA PRO A 154 4.77 8.58 11.00
C PRO A 154 5.03 8.40 12.50
N LEU A 155 5.61 9.41 13.14
CA LEU A 155 5.93 9.36 14.57
C LEU A 155 4.71 8.97 15.42
N ALA A 156 3.55 9.54 15.14
CA ALA A 156 2.32 9.25 15.88
C ALA A 156 1.87 7.79 15.75
N GLU A 157 2.01 7.19 14.57
CA GLU A 157 1.68 5.79 14.34
C GLU A 157 2.69 4.87 15.04
N ARG A 158 3.96 5.20 14.97
CA ARG A 158 5.02 4.48 15.70
C ARG A 158 4.77 4.47 17.21
N GLU A 159 4.46 5.63 17.79
CA GLU A 159 4.11 5.75 19.20
C GLU A 159 2.86 4.94 19.55
N HIS A 160 1.85 4.95 18.69
CA HIS A 160 0.65 4.14 18.88
C HIS A 160 0.93 2.64 18.87
N LEU A 161 1.77 2.17 17.95
CA LEU A 161 2.16 0.76 17.85
C LEU A 161 3.02 0.32 19.04
N LEU A 162 3.98 1.16 19.47
CA LEU A 162 4.92 0.80 20.52
C LEU A 162 4.33 0.95 21.94
N HIS A 163 3.51 1.94 22.14
CA HIS A 163 3.03 2.31 23.49
C HIS A 163 1.51 2.21 23.61
N GLY A 164 0.75 2.66 22.59
CA GLY A 164 -0.71 2.65 22.63
C GLY A 164 -1.29 1.24 22.75
N TRP A 165 -0.92 0.35 21.84
CA TRP A 165 -1.38 -1.03 21.85
C TRP A 165 -0.81 -1.86 22.99
N ASN A 166 0.37 -1.48 23.50
CA ASN A 166 1.01 -2.17 24.61
C ASN A 166 0.59 -1.62 25.98
N ARG A 167 -0.37 -0.68 26.04
CA ARG A 167 -0.94 -0.21 27.29
C ARG A 167 -1.89 -1.26 27.85
N THR A 168 -1.34 -2.38 28.26
CA THR A 168 -2.07 -3.53 28.80
C THR A 168 -2.01 -3.62 30.32
N GLU A 169 -1.41 -2.60 30.96
CA GLU A 169 -1.32 -2.50 32.42
C GLU A 169 -2.70 -2.53 33.05
N ARG A 170 -2.86 -3.36 34.03
CA ARG A 170 -4.07 -3.47 34.85
C ARG A 170 -3.68 -3.63 36.32
N ASP A 171 -4.46 -3.00 37.18
CA ASP A 171 -4.31 -3.21 38.60
C ASP A 171 -4.82 -4.61 38.96
N TYR A 172 -3.95 -5.42 39.52
CA TYR A 172 -4.26 -6.73 40.07
C TYR A 172 -4.07 -6.67 41.59
N PRO A 173 -4.90 -7.39 42.37
CA PRO A 173 -4.74 -7.51 43.81
C PRO A 173 -3.54 -8.41 44.13
N LEU A 174 -2.32 -7.81 44.08
CA LEU A 174 -1.04 -8.52 44.30
C LEU A 174 -0.85 -9.05 45.73
N ASP A 175 -1.67 -8.59 46.66
CA ASP A 175 -1.73 -9.00 48.07
C ASP A 175 -2.60 -10.23 48.29
N GLN A 176 -3.27 -10.76 47.27
CA GLN A 176 -4.14 -11.93 47.34
C GLN A 176 -3.56 -13.13 46.60
N THR A 177 -3.79 -14.31 47.10
CA THR A 177 -3.47 -15.56 46.41
C THR A 177 -4.51 -15.89 45.35
N LEU A 178 -4.12 -16.66 44.32
CA LEU A 178 -5.08 -17.15 43.31
C LEU A 178 -6.26 -17.91 43.91
N ALA A 179 -5.99 -18.70 44.95
CA ALA A 179 -7.04 -19.43 45.69
C ALA A 179 -8.06 -18.43 46.33
N ALA A 180 -7.58 -17.38 46.98
CA ALA A 180 -8.44 -16.35 47.58
C ALA A 180 -9.29 -15.63 46.54
N LEU A 181 -8.74 -15.32 45.39
CA LEU A 181 -9.48 -14.70 44.27
C LEU A 181 -10.54 -15.61 43.70
N PHE A 182 -10.23 -16.91 43.56
CA PHE A 182 -11.21 -17.93 43.16
C PHE A 182 -12.34 -18.04 44.16
N GLU A 183 -12.02 -18.22 45.47
CA GLU A 183 -13.02 -18.27 46.55
C GLU A 183 -13.89 -17.00 46.59
N GLN A 184 -13.32 -15.82 46.36
CA GLN A 184 -14.09 -14.60 46.29
C GLN A 184 -15.09 -14.64 45.14
N GLN A 185 -14.69 -15.18 43.98
CA GLN A 185 -15.58 -15.31 42.83
C GLN A 185 -16.70 -16.34 43.13
N VAL A 186 -16.38 -17.46 43.75
CA VAL A 186 -17.38 -18.45 44.18
C VAL A 186 -18.43 -17.86 45.12
N ARG A 187 -18.00 -17.02 46.07
CA ARG A 187 -18.94 -16.30 46.96
C ARG A 187 -19.83 -15.31 46.24
N ARG A 188 -19.35 -14.69 45.13
CA ARG A 188 -20.13 -13.72 44.33
C ARG A 188 -21.14 -14.40 43.42
N THR A 189 -20.79 -15.57 42.88
CA THR A 189 -21.59 -16.30 41.89
C THR A 189 -21.53 -17.80 42.16
N PRO A 190 -22.14 -18.30 43.30
CA PRO A 190 -21.97 -19.66 43.75
C PRO A 190 -22.53 -20.70 42.77
N ASP A 191 -23.55 -20.36 42.02
CA ASP A 191 -24.21 -21.28 41.07
C ASP A 191 -23.67 -21.11 39.61
N ALA A 192 -22.63 -20.31 39.41
CA ALA A 192 -22.07 -20.15 38.09
C ALA A 192 -21.15 -21.33 37.72
N THR A 193 -21.28 -21.84 36.52
CA THR A 193 -20.41 -22.89 36.01
C THR A 193 -18.95 -22.46 36.04
N ALA A 194 -18.12 -23.16 36.80
CA ALA A 194 -16.71 -22.86 36.99
C ALA A 194 -15.84 -23.57 35.94
N LEU A 195 -16.24 -24.72 35.46
CA LEU A 195 -15.47 -25.51 34.50
C LEU A 195 -16.41 -26.29 33.57
N VAL A 196 -16.03 -26.33 32.29
CA VAL A 196 -16.70 -27.17 31.29
C VAL A 196 -15.66 -28.07 30.64
N SER A 197 -15.90 -29.38 30.66
CA SER A 197 -15.06 -30.36 29.99
C SER A 197 -15.94 -31.32 29.18
N GLY A 198 -16.00 -31.13 27.86
CA GLY A 198 -16.90 -31.88 26.99
C GLY A 198 -18.37 -31.62 27.33
N ALA A 199 -19.11 -32.69 27.80
CA ALA A 199 -20.51 -32.59 28.22
C ALA A 199 -20.67 -32.38 29.75
N GLU A 200 -19.60 -32.39 30.50
CA GLU A 200 -19.62 -32.23 31.97
C GLU A 200 -19.35 -30.76 32.35
N SER A 201 -20.08 -30.28 33.36
CA SER A 201 -19.90 -28.91 33.92
C SER A 201 -19.92 -28.98 35.45
N LEU A 202 -19.02 -28.22 36.06
CA LEU A 202 -18.88 -28.01 37.50
C LEU A 202 -19.10 -26.54 37.81
#